data_b2ecddf9ba78eac00b0b8e59ba3045d9
#
_entry.id   b2ecddf9ba78eac00b0b8e59ba3045d9
#
_cell.length_a   1.000
_cell.length_b   1.000
_cell.length_c   1.000
_cell.angle_alpha   90.00
_cell.angle_beta   90.00
_cell.angle_gamma   90.00
#
_symmetry.space_group_name_H-M   'P 1'
#
loop_
_entity.id
_entity.type
_entity.pdbx_description
1 polymer ?
#
loop_
_entity_poly.entity_id
_entity_poly.type
_entity_poly.pdbx_seq_one_letter_code
_entity_poly.pdbx_strand_id
1 'polypeptide(L)'
;MITSVVIPVYNGRKYLEDNLPFVNKLDVNEIVIVDDASTDGSAEFIAKNYPNIKLIKHDANKRFPISVNDGFKNATGDIVFLLNQDLKPHRDLVKNALRHFKDDCIFAVTFNEGDHSWADGKWISGMLEFTNGKLDDKLHESLWPSGGGSAIRRDVWNKLGGFDPIFTPGYFEDLDLGLRASKAGYKNIWDPRCTVTHLVSGTFPKVFTPKKLQYIKERNYLIAVWKNIDLKLWPAHIFSLIKRIIRGPGYLVPVVWALWKRLAS
;
A
#
# COMPACT_ATOMS: atom_id res chain seq x y z
N MET A 1 18.47 -3.04 14.53
CA MET A 1 17.20 -3.41 13.85
C MET A 1 17.52 -4.19 12.61
N ILE A 2 16.95 -5.37 12.47
CA ILE A 2 17.04 -6.19 11.25
C ILE A 2 16.06 -5.60 10.21
N THR A 3 16.47 -5.58 8.95
CA THR A 3 15.70 -4.95 7.89
C THR A 3 15.43 -5.91 6.75
N SER A 4 14.24 -5.89 6.21
CA SER A 4 13.84 -6.65 5.03
C SER A 4 13.32 -5.71 3.95
N VAL A 5 13.49 -6.08 2.68
CA VAL A 5 12.74 -5.51 1.56
C VAL A 5 11.70 -6.53 1.12
N VAL A 6 10.46 -6.10 0.87
CA VAL A 6 9.39 -6.91 0.28
C VAL A 6 8.94 -6.28 -1.03
N ILE A 7 8.93 -7.06 -2.10
CA ILE A 7 8.51 -6.62 -3.44
C ILE A 7 7.44 -7.59 -3.97
N PRO A 8 6.16 -7.17 -4.07
CA PRO A 8 5.16 -7.92 -4.80
C PRO A 8 5.35 -7.72 -6.31
N VAL A 9 5.33 -8.82 -7.07
CA VAL A 9 5.58 -8.82 -8.51
C VAL A 9 4.44 -9.51 -9.25
N TYR A 10 3.97 -8.88 -10.33
CA TYR A 10 3.09 -9.48 -11.31
C TYR A 10 3.38 -8.94 -12.70
N ASN A 11 3.90 -9.80 -13.59
CA ASN A 11 4.30 -9.45 -14.95
C ASN A 11 5.19 -8.19 -14.98
N GLY A 12 6.24 -8.21 -14.13
CA GLY A 12 7.09 -7.05 -13.86
C GLY A 12 8.51 -7.17 -14.35
N ARG A 13 8.84 -8.14 -15.23
CA ARG A 13 10.19 -8.44 -15.64
C ARG A 13 11.00 -7.23 -16.05
N LYS A 14 10.43 -6.40 -16.92
CA LYS A 14 11.11 -5.18 -17.40
C LYS A 14 11.45 -4.21 -16.26
N TYR A 15 10.55 -4.04 -15.28
CA TYR A 15 10.79 -3.19 -14.12
C TYR A 15 11.86 -3.77 -13.20
N LEU A 16 11.87 -5.10 -13.03
CA LEU A 16 12.87 -5.79 -12.21
C LEU A 16 14.26 -5.67 -12.81
N GLU A 17 14.40 -5.75 -14.13
CA GLU A 17 15.68 -5.53 -14.83
C GLU A 17 16.26 -4.15 -14.53
N ASP A 18 15.41 -3.12 -14.46
CA ASP A 18 15.79 -1.74 -14.20
C ASP A 18 16.03 -1.46 -12.70
N ASN A 19 15.27 -2.06 -11.78
CA ASN A 19 15.23 -1.70 -10.36
C ASN A 19 16.04 -2.61 -9.44
N LEU A 20 16.07 -3.92 -9.67
CA LEU A 20 16.77 -4.86 -8.78
C LEU A 20 18.26 -4.56 -8.59
N PRO A 21 19.00 -4.03 -9.58
CA PRO A 21 20.39 -3.61 -9.36
C PRO A 21 20.54 -2.54 -8.27
N PHE A 22 19.52 -1.71 -8.04
CA PHE A 22 19.51 -0.66 -7.00
C PHE A 22 19.01 -1.23 -5.68
N VAL A 23 17.97 -2.05 -5.69
CA VAL A 23 17.46 -2.73 -4.50
C VAL A 23 18.53 -3.63 -3.87
N ASN A 24 19.27 -4.38 -4.69
CA ASN A 24 20.35 -5.29 -4.24
C ASN A 24 21.57 -4.56 -3.63
N LYS A 25 21.66 -3.23 -3.82
CA LYS A 25 22.70 -2.38 -3.21
C LYS A 25 22.26 -1.69 -1.92
N LEU A 26 21.00 -1.86 -1.52
CA LEU A 26 20.53 -1.32 -0.23
C LEU A 26 21.21 -2.07 0.92
N ASP A 27 21.49 -1.32 1.99
CA ASP A 27 22.03 -1.88 3.24
C ASP A 27 20.89 -2.52 4.06
N VAL A 28 20.45 -3.71 3.62
CA VAL A 28 19.37 -4.49 4.23
C VAL A 28 19.81 -5.93 4.47
N ASN A 29 19.20 -6.61 5.43
CA ASN A 29 19.59 -7.97 5.80
C ASN A 29 19.01 -9.04 4.86
N GLU A 30 17.84 -8.77 4.25
CA GLU A 30 17.22 -9.69 3.29
C GLU A 30 16.33 -8.98 2.28
N ILE A 31 16.11 -9.64 1.15
CA ILE A 31 15.15 -9.24 0.14
C ILE A 31 14.20 -10.42 -0.11
N VAL A 32 12.91 -10.17 0.00
CA VAL A 32 11.83 -11.12 -0.26
C VAL A 32 11.03 -10.63 -1.45
N ILE A 33 10.93 -11.43 -2.50
CA ILE A 33 10.08 -11.13 -3.66
C ILE A 33 8.95 -12.15 -3.71
N VAL A 34 7.72 -11.66 -3.89
CA VAL A 34 6.54 -12.50 -4.07
C VAL A 34 6.07 -12.37 -5.51
N ASP A 35 6.31 -13.40 -6.29
CA ASP A 35 5.84 -13.49 -7.67
C ASP A 35 4.40 -14.03 -7.68
N ASP A 36 3.47 -13.19 -8.08
CA ASP A 36 2.03 -13.46 -8.04
C ASP A 36 1.55 -14.14 -9.33
N ALA A 37 2.17 -15.28 -9.66
CA ALA A 37 1.93 -16.07 -10.87
C ALA A 37 2.19 -15.28 -12.17
N SER A 38 3.37 -14.68 -12.29
CA SER A 38 3.81 -14.01 -13.52
C SER A 38 4.01 -14.98 -14.66
N THR A 39 3.73 -14.51 -15.88
CA THR A 39 3.88 -15.29 -17.14
C THR A 39 4.91 -14.70 -18.09
N ASP A 40 5.58 -13.61 -17.69
CA ASP A 40 6.54 -12.84 -18.50
C ASP A 40 8.01 -13.23 -18.26
N GLY A 41 8.26 -14.30 -17.48
CA GLY A 41 9.60 -14.75 -17.11
C GLY A 41 10.22 -13.97 -15.94
N SER A 42 9.42 -13.23 -15.15
CA SER A 42 9.88 -12.52 -13.94
C SER A 42 10.54 -13.45 -12.94
N ALA A 43 9.89 -14.57 -12.60
CA ALA A 43 10.38 -15.50 -11.59
C ALA A 43 11.69 -16.18 -12.02
N GLU A 44 11.81 -16.58 -13.29
CA GLU A 44 13.02 -17.19 -13.86
C GLU A 44 14.18 -16.19 -13.87
N PHE A 45 13.90 -14.93 -14.20
CA PHE A 45 14.89 -13.85 -14.18
C PHE A 45 15.46 -13.65 -12.77
N ILE A 46 14.59 -13.57 -11.74
CA ILE A 46 15.02 -13.40 -10.35
C ILE A 46 15.87 -14.60 -9.92
N ALA A 47 15.37 -15.82 -10.11
CA ALA A 47 16.06 -17.03 -9.68
C ALA A 47 17.45 -17.19 -10.34
N LYS A 48 17.59 -16.80 -11.62
CA LYS A 48 18.84 -16.88 -12.35
C LYS A 48 19.86 -15.83 -11.94
N ASN A 49 19.43 -14.57 -11.78
CA ASN A 49 20.35 -13.43 -11.65
C ASN A 49 20.55 -12.99 -10.19
N TYR A 50 19.64 -13.37 -9.28
CA TYR A 50 19.63 -12.97 -7.87
C TYR A 50 19.35 -14.16 -6.95
N PRO A 51 20.21 -15.20 -6.92
CA PRO A 51 19.96 -16.45 -6.19
C PRO A 51 19.87 -16.25 -4.66
N ASN A 52 20.38 -15.14 -4.14
CA ASN A 52 20.31 -14.81 -2.71
C ASN A 52 18.97 -14.16 -2.31
N ILE A 53 18.13 -13.77 -3.26
CA ILE A 53 16.80 -13.22 -3.00
C ILE A 53 15.86 -14.36 -2.64
N LYS A 54 15.12 -14.21 -1.54
CA LYS A 54 14.05 -15.13 -1.17
C LYS A 54 12.86 -14.95 -2.11
N LEU A 55 12.71 -15.85 -3.08
CA LEU A 55 11.62 -15.82 -4.04
C LEU A 55 10.48 -16.75 -3.58
N ILE A 56 9.27 -16.18 -3.44
CA ILE A 56 8.02 -16.87 -3.18
C ILE A 56 7.21 -16.86 -4.48
N LYS A 57 6.74 -18.00 -4.92
CA LYS A 57 5.92 -18.11 -6.13
C LYS A 57 4.50 -18.53 -5.77
N HIS A 58 3.51 -17.80 -6.27
CA HIS A 58 2.12 -18.24 -6.20
C HIS A 58 1.75 -19.10 -7.42
N ASP A 59 0.89 -20.07 -7.22
CA ASP A 59 0.37 -20.91 -8.31
C ASP A 59 -0.70 -20.22 -9.14
N ALA A 60 -1.35 -19.18 -8.54
CA ALA A 60 -2.36 -18.36 -9.19
C ALA A 60 -2.27 -16.92 -8.66
N ASN A 61 -2.73 -15.95 -9.47
CA ASN A 61 -2.69 -14.54 -9.09
C ASN A 61 -3.65 -14.25 -7.93
N LYS A 62 -3.10 -14.06 -6.74
CA LYS A 62 -3.82 -13.76 -5.47
C LYS A 62 -4.08 -12.27 -5.26
N ARG A 63 -3.49 -11.41 -6.09
CA ARG A 63 -3.61 -9.96 -6.04
C ARG A 63 -2.76 -9.29 -4.96
N PHE A 64 -2.60 -7.97 -5.14
CA PHE A 64 -1.64 -7.15 -4.40
C PHE A 64 -1.70 -7.29 -2.87
N PRO A 65 -2.86 -7.14 -2.18
CA PRO A 65 -2.88 -7.21 -0.71
C PRO A 65 -2.40 -8.56 -0.16
N ILE A 66 -2.73 -9.66 -0.85
CA ILE A 66 -2.34 -11.00 -0.41
C ILE A 66 -0.84 -11.22 -0.66
N SER A 67 -0.33 -10.79 -1.82
CA SER A 67 1.09 -10.90 -2.14
C SER A 67 1.97 -10.11 -1.17
N VAL A 68 1.54 -8.91 -0.77
CA VAL A 68 2.23 -8.13 0.26
C VAL A 68 2.19 -8.85 1.61
N ASN A 69 1.03 -9.34 2.05
CA ASN A 69 0.89 -10.07 3.30
C ASN A 69 1.80 -11.32 3.34
N ASP A 70 1.85 -12.08 2.24
CA ASP A 70 2.71 -13.26 2.13
C ASP A 70 4.20 -12.86 2.18
N GLY A 71 4.57 -11.71 1.60
CA GLY A 71 5.89 -11.12 1.73
C GLY A 71 6.25 -10.79 3.18
N PHE A 72 5.39 -10.05 3.89
CA PHE A 72 5.59 -9.70 5.30
C PHE A 72 5.65 -10.92 6.23
N LYS A 73 4.82 -11.93 5.97
CA LYS A 73 4.85 -13.20 6.72
C LYS A 73 6.18 -13.94 6.58
N ASN A 74 6.83 -13.80 5.43
CA ASN A 74 8.09 -14.46 5.12
C ASN A 74 9.33 -13.60 5.41
N ALA A 75 9.15 -12.32 5.70
CA ALA A 75 10.20 -11.41 6.12
C ALA A 75 10.56 -11.63 7.59
N THR A 76 11.84 -11.46 7.94
CA THR A 76 12.38 -11.62 9.30
C THR A 76 12.71 -10.27 9.94
N GLY A 77 12.86 -9.21 9.17
CA GLY A 77 13.23 -7.88 9.63
C GLY A 77 12.25 -7.26 10.61
N ASP A 78 12.76 -6.46 11.55
CA ASP A 78 11.96 -5.63 12.45
C ASP A 78 11.24 -4.54 11.67
N ILE A 79 11.94 -3.99 10.66
CA ILE A 79 11.44 -2.98 9.72
C ILE A 79 11.44 -3.57 8.32
N VAL A 80 10.28 -3.51 7.65
CA VAL A 80 10.09 -3.99 6.28
C VAL A 80 9.92 -2.81 5.35
N PHE A 81 10.77 -2.73 4.33
CA PHE A 81 10.68 -1.79 3.23
C PHE A 81 9.80 -2.40 2.14
N LEU A 82 8.54 -1.98 2.07
CA LEU A 82 7.64 -2.33 0.99
C LEU A 82 7.97 -1.47 -0.23
N LEU A 83 8.31 -2.11 -1.34
CA LEU A 83 8.60 -1.45 -2.61
C LEU A 83 7.78 -2.11 -3.72
N ASN A 84 7.01 -1.33 -4.46
CA ASN A 84 6.43 -1.82 -5.70
C ASN A 84 7.52 -2.16 -6.73
N GLN A 85 7.22 -3.10 -7.63
CA GLN A 85 8.16 -3.56 -8.66
C GLN A 85 8.70 -2.44 -9.56
N ASP A 86 8.01 -1.30 -9.66
CA ASP A 86 8.33 -0.14 -10.50
C ASP A 86 8.95 1.02 -9.71
N LEU A 87 9.30 0.81 -8.43
CA LEU A 87 10.02 1.78 -7.61
C LEU A 87 11.52 1.52 -7.57
N LYS A 88 12.30 2.55 -7.91
CA LYS A 88 13.75 2.55 -7.82
C LYS A 88 14.19 3.30 -6.57
N PRO A 89 14.78 2.62 -5.56
CA PRO A 89 15.21 3.26 -4.34
C PRO A 89 16.47 4.10 -4.54
N HIS A 90 16.58 5.23 -3.84
CA HIS A 90 17.82 5.97 -3.71
C HIS A 90 18.72 5.37 -2.62
N ARG A 91 20.03 5.58 -2.75
CA ARG A 91 21.05 4.96 -1.88
C ARG A 91 20.82 5.18 -0.39
N ASP A 92 20.38 6.38 0.00
CA ASP A 92 20.21 6.76 1.40
C ASP A 92 18.83 6.41 1.99
N LEU A 93 17.96 5.74 1.23
CA LEU A 93 16.59 5.42 1.63
C LEU A 93 16.54 4.73 3.00
N VAL A 94 17.29 3.64 3.17
CA VAL A 94 17.29 2.82 4.39
C VAL A 94 17.74 3.65 5.59
N LYS A 95 18.90 4.32 5.48
CA LYS A 95 19.43 5.19 6.51
C LYS A 95 18.46 6.29 6.91
N ASN A 96 17.79 6.91 5.94
CA ASN A 96 16.86 7.99 6.18
C ASN A 96 15.57 7.51 6.87
N ALA A 97 15.05 6.36 6.50
CA ALA A 97 13.85 5.82 7.11
C ALA A 97 14.11 5.29 8.53
N LEU A 98 15.21 4.56 8.75
CA LEU A 98 15.48 3.91 10.04
C LEU A 98 15.62 4.87 11.22
N ARG A 99 16.03 6.13 10.98
CA ARG A 99 16.15 7.14 12.05
C ARG A 99 14.86 7.40 12.80
N HIS A 100 13.72 7.21 12.13
CA HIS A 100 12.39 7.47 12.68
C HIS A 100 11.89 6.35 13.59
N PHE A 101 12.35 5.13 13.37
CA PHE A 101 11.93 3.96 14.17
C PHE A 101 12.58 3.85 15.56
N LYS A 102 13.33 4.88 15.97
CA LYS A 102 13.72 5.09 17.38
C LYS A 102 12.53 5.51 18.24
N ASP A 103 11.50 6.10 17.64
CA ASP A 103 10.21 6.41 18.24
C ASP A 103 9.28 5.21 18.04
N ASP A 104 8.88 4.57 19.13
CA ASP A 104 8.01 3.39 19.09
C ASP A 104 6.57 3.71 18.63
N CYS A 105 6.18 4.99 18.65
CA CYS A 105 4.90 5.43 18.11
C CYS A 105 4.88 5.44 16.58
N ILE A 106 6.03 5.42 15.90
CA ILE A 106 6.07 5.39 14.43
C ILE A 106 5.81 3.99 13.92
N PHE A 107 4.68 3.84 13.23
CA PHE A 107 4.32 2.63 12.51
C PHE A 107 4.99 2.56 11.14
N ALA A 108 4.90 3.64 10.38
CA ALA A 108 5.40 3.63 9.01
C ALA A 108 5.97 4.98 8.56
N VAL A 109 6.92 4.91 7.63
CA VAL A 109 7.53 6.04 6.93
C VAL A 109 7.22 5.90 5.45
N THR A 110 6.37 6.76 4.90
CA THR A 110 6.05 6.85 3.48
C THR A 110 7.21 7.48 2.73
N PHE A 111 7.53 6.96 1.55
CA PHE A 111 8.61 7.48 0.72
C PHE A 111 8.14 8.64 -0.16
N ASN A 112 9.12 9.47 -0.51
CA ASN A 112 8.95 10.56 -1.47
C ASN A 112 9.12 10.01 -2.89
N GLU A 113 8.01 9.91 -3.62
CA GLU A 113 7.96 9.45 -5.01
C GLU A 113 8.07 10.60 -6.03
N GLY A 114 8.29 11.83 -5.57
CA GLY A 114 8.36 13.03 -6.41
C GLY A 114 7.00 13.63 -6.76
N ASP A 115 6.06 12.82 -7.22
CA ASP A 115 4.70 13.26 -7.61
C ASP A 115 3.69 13.10 -6.48
N HIS A 116 3.98 12.23 -5.51
CA HIS A 116 3.13 11.93 -4.39
C HIS A 116 3.84 12.27 -3.09
N SER A 117 3.13 13.00 -2.24
CA SER A 117 3.57 13.41 -0.91
C SER A 117 2.76 12.68 0.17
N TRP A 118 2.77 13.24 1.36
CA TRP A 118 1.95 12.78 2.46
C TRP A 118 0.45 12.92 2.15
N ALA A 119 -0.35 12.09 2.81
CA ALA A 119 -1.80 12.11 2.71
C ALA A 119 -2.38 12.87 3.89
N ASP A 120 -3.20 13.89 3.61
CA ASP A 120 -4.01 14.61 4.61
C ASP A 120 -5.48 14.28 4.41
N GLY A 121 -6.24 14.22 5.51
CA GLY A 121 -7.66 13.95 5.40
C GLY A 121 -8.43 14.12 6.69
N LYS A 122 -9.75 14.32 6.51
CA LYS A 122 -10.68 14.55 7.61
C LYS A 122 -12.05 13.97 7.32
N TRP A 123 -12.77 13.64 8.38
CA TRP A 123 -14.16 13.23 8.31
C TRP A 123 -15.08 14.43 8.12
N ILE A 124 -15.75 14.52 6.97
CA ILE A 124 -16.72 15.56 6.64
C ILE A 124 -18.06 14.90 6.31
N SER A 125 -19.09 15.24 7.07
CA SER A 125 -20.44 14.68 6.89
C SER A 125 -20.45 13.14 6.77
N GLY A 126 -19.63 12.47 7.57
CA GLY A 126 -19.52 11.01 7.61
C GLY A 126 -18.77 10.38 6.41
N MET A 127 -18.17 11.20 5.57
CA MET A 127 -17.28 10.74 4.48
C MET A 127 -15.84 11.13 4.83
N LEU A 128 -14.87 10.29 4.48
CA LEU A 128 -13.46 10.63 4.62
C LEU A 128 -13.01 11.38 3.36
N GLU A 129 -12.79 12.67 3.49
CA GLU A 129 -12.19 13.48 2.44
C GLU A 129 -10.70 13.56 2.65
N PHE A 130 -9.93 13.34 1.58
CA PHE A 130 -8.47 13.34 1.64
C PHE A 130 -7.86 13.96 0.38
N THR A 131 -6.66 14.49 0.55
CA THR A 131 -5.84 15.08 -0.51
C THR A 131 -4.39 14.71 -0.31
N ASN A 132 -3.61 14.78 -1.38
CA ASN A 132 -2.15 14.79 -1.25
C ASN A 132 -1.72 16.15 -0.69
N GLY A 133 -0.81 16.15 0.26
CA GLY A 133 -0.15 17.35 0.76
C GLY A 133 0.75 17.98 -0.30
N LYS A 134 1.16 19.20 -0.07
CA LYS A 134 2.15 19.85 -0.93
C LYS A 134 3.51 19.22 -0.73
N LEU A 135 4.21 18.99 -1.84
CA LEU A 135 5.58 18.56 -1.81
C LEU A 135 6.46 19.69 -1.23
N ASP A 136 7.15 19.42 -0.15
CA ASP A 136 8.09 20.34 0.49
C ASP A 136 9.26 19.55 1.12
N ASP A 137 10.13 20.22 1.85
CA ASP A 137 11.32 19.67 2.51
C ASP A 137 11.11 19.31 3.99
N LYS A 138 9.86 19.32 4.48
CA LYS A 138 9.51 19.08 5.88
C LYS A 138 8.99 17.67 6.10
N LEU A 139 9.15 17.20 7.33
CA LEU A 139 8.51 15.99 7.82
C LEU A 139 7.03 16.25 8.07
N HIS A 140 6.16 15.35 7.58
CA HIS A 140 4.71 15.45 7.81
C HIS A 140 4.15 14.16 8.41
N GLU A 141 3.13 14.28 9.24
CA GLU A 141 2.25 13.14 9.52
C GLU A 141 1.46 12.81 8.24
N SER A 142 1.21 11.53 7.99
CA SER A 142 0.43 11.06 6.85
C SER A 142 -0.74 10.22 7.36
N LEU A 143 -1.90 10.38 6.74
CA LEU A 143 -3.10 9.63 7.14
C LEU A 143 -2.93 8.11 6.96
N TRP A 144 -2.14 7.70 5.97
CA TRP A 144 -1.77 6.30 5.74
C TRP A 144 -0.35 6.17 5.19
N PRO A 145 0.30 5.00 5.32
CA PRO A 145 1.53 4.70 4.61
C PRO A 145 1.23 4.42 3.14
N SER A 146 2.10 4.83 2.22
CA SER A 146 1.95 4.44 0.82
C SER A 146 2.04 2.93 0.67
N GLY A 147 1.02 2.31 0.10
CA GLY A 147 1.03 0.88 -0.25
C GLY A 147 2.05 0.54 -1.34
N GLY A 148 2.52 1.54 -2.09
CA GLY A 148 3.56 1.37 -3.12
C GLY A 148 4.98 1.51 -2.60
N GLY A 149 5.20 2.40 -1.60
CA GLY A 149 6.54 2.72 -1.12
C GLY A 149 6.57 3.21 0.32
N SER A 150 6.91 2.35 1.27
CA SER A 150 7.02 2.70 2.69
C SER A 150 7.91 1.74 3.48
N ALA A 151 8.54 2.25 4.55
CA ALA A 151 9.15 1.42 5.58
C ALA A 151 8.15 1.22 6.71
N ILE A 152 7.97 0.00 7.18
CA ILE A 152 6.87 -0.39 8.09
C ILE A 152 7.42 -1.24 9.23
N ARG A 153 7.00 -0.95 10.47
CA ARG A 153 7.29 -1.74 11.66
C ARG A 153 6.49 -3.05 11.62
N ARG A 154 7.19 -4.19 11.49
CA ARG A 154 6.58 -5.50 11.21
C ARG A 154 5.76 -6.06 12.37
N ASP A 155 6.17 -5.85 13.62
CA ASP A 155 5.41 -6.29 14.78
C ASP A 155 4.04 -5.59 14.88
N VAL A 156 4.01 -4.27 14.60
CA VAL A 156 2.76 -3.49 14.53
C VAL A 156 1.91 -3.92 13.32
N TRP A 157 2.54 -4.16 12.15
CA TRP A 157 1.85 -4.75 11.00
C TRP A 157 1.13 -6.05 11.37
N ASN A 158 1.84 -6.97 12.03
CA ASN A 158 1.28 -8.25 12.47
C ASN A 158 0.14 -8.06 13.49
N LYS A 159 0.32 -7.15 14.46
CA LYS A 159 -0.70 -6.80 15.46
C LYS A 159 -1.96 -6.24 14.82
N LEU A 160 -1.81 -5.44 13.77
CA LEU A 160 -2.93 -4.87 13.03
C LEU A 160 -3.54 -5.84 12.00
N GLY A 161 -2.91 -6.99 11.70
CA GLY A 161 -3.38 -7.99 10.75
C GLY A 161 -3.04 -7.70 9.29
N GLY A 162 -2.11 -6.77 9.02
CA GLY A 162 -1.66 -6.45 7.67
C GLY A 162 -2.71 -5.82 6.77
N PHE A 163 -2.58 -5.99 5.45
CA PHE A 163 -3.60 -5.60 4.50
C PHE A 163 -4.79 -6.56 4.53
N ASP A 164 -6.00 -6.02 4.60
CA ASP A 164 -7.21 -6.86 4.56
C ASP A 164 -7.48 -7.34 3.12
N PRO A 165 -7.58 -8.68 2.88
CA PRO A 165 -7.87 -9.23 1.56
C PRO A 165 -9.19 -8.76 0.94
N ILE A 166 -10.10 -8.19 1.74
CA ILE A 166 -11.35 -7.62 1.24
C ILE A 166 -11.12 -6.52 0.20
N PHE A 167 -9.96 -5.85 0.22
CA PHE A 167 -9.61 -4.80 -0.73
C PHE A 167 -9.09 -5.31 -2.07
N THR A 168 -9.04 -6.63 -2.29
CA THR A 168 -8.63 -7.17 -3.58
C THR A 168 -9.47 -6.62 -4.74
N PRO A 169 -8.87 -6.29 -5.87
CA PRO A 169 -7.48 -6.54 -6.28
C PRO A 169 -6.45 -5.55 -5.71
N GLY A 170 -6.84 -4.44 -5.12
CA GLY A 170 -6.01 -3.38 -4.55
C GLY A 170 -6.76 -2.05 -4.49
N TYR A 171 -6.11 -1.02 -3.98
CA TYR A 171 -6.57 0.30 -3.58
C TYR A 171 -7.34 0.32 -2.25
N PHE A 172 -6.98 1.28 -1.40
CA PHE A 172 -7.57 1.55 -0.08
C PHE A 172 -7.23 0.53 1.02
N GLU A 173 -6.45 -0.52 0.76
CA GLU A 173 -5.88 -1.39 1.79
C GLU A 173 -4.90 -0.63 2.70
N ASP A 174 -4.14 0.30 2.12
CA ASP A 174 -3.19 1.16 2.81
C ASP A 174 -3.91 2.24 3.65
N LEU A 175 -4.97 2.84 3.11
CA LEU A 175 -5.85 3.74 3.87
C LEU A 175 -6.46 3.03 5.08
N ASP A 176 -7.04 1.84 4.89
CA ASP A 176 -7.63 1.07 5.98
C ASP A 176 -6.59 0.74 7.05
N LEU A 177 -5.40 0.30 6.65
CA LEU A 177 -4.31 0.00 7.56
C LEU A 177 -3.84 1.25 8.33
N GLY A 178 -3.70 2.39 7.64
CA GLY A 178 -3.33 3.67 8.25
C GLY A 178 -4.33 4.13 9.31
N LEU A 179 -5.63 4.01 9.02
CA LEU A 179 -6.70 4.34 9.98
C LEU A 179 -6.71 3.39 11.19
N ARG A 180 -6.45 2.08 10.98
CA ARG A 180 -6.30 1.11 12.09
C ARG A 180 -5.07 1.41 12.93
N ALA A 181 -3.96 1.78 12.33
CA ALA A 181 -2.75 2.19 13.03
C ALA A 181 -2.98 3.44 13.89
N SER A 182 -3.61 4.48 13.32
CA SER A 182 -3.96 5.71 14.03
C SER A 182 -4.89 5.46 15.22
N LYS A 183 -5.92 4.62 15.06
CA LYS A 183 -6.82 4.22 16.16
C LYS A 183 -6.09 3.44 17.27
N ALA A 184 -5.04 2.72 16.93
CA ALA A 184 -4.20 2.01 17.89
C ALA A 184 -3.12 2.90 18.52
N GLY A 185 -3.08 4.21 18.23
CA GLY A 185 -2.16 5.18 18.79
C GLY A 185 -0.82 5.31 18.06
N TYR A 186 -0.69 4.69 16.87
CA TYR A 186 0.52 4.79 16.06
C TYR A 186 0.42 5.92 15.03
N LYS A 187 1.58 6.34 14.53
CA LYS A 187 1.72 7.41 13.54
C LYS A 187 2.30 6.89 12.23
N ASN A 188 1.78 7.38 11.14
CA ASN A 188 2.40 7.30 9.83
C ASN A 188 3.01 8.65 9.52
N ILE A 189 4.21 8.68 8.96
CA ILE A 189 4.90 9.90 8.57
C ILE A 189 5.38 9.81 7.12
N TRP A 190 5.60 10.96 6.51
CA TRP A 190 6.28 11.10 5.23
C TRP A 190 7.56 11.92 5.44
N ASP A 191 8.70 11.41 4.96
CA ASP A 191 9.98 12.13 5.02
C ASP A 191 10.48 12.41 3.60
N PRO A 192 10.64 13.69 3.20
CA PRO A 192 11.10 14.08 1.86
C PRO A 192 12.48 13.49 1.51
N ARG A 193 13.28 13.09 2.51
CA ARG A 193 14.60 12.48 2.32
C ARG A 193 14.57 10.99 2.04
N CYS A 194 13.43 10.34 2.24
CA CYS A 194 13.22 8.93 1.91
C CYS A 194 12.78 8.82 0.44
N THR A 195 13.71 9.05 -0.49
CA THR A 195 13.41 9.19 -1.91
C THR A 195 13.42 7.88 -2.67
N VAL A 196 12.45 7.73 -3.55
CA VAL A 196 12.36 6.70 -4.58
C VAL A 196 11.99 7.35 -5.91
N THR A 197 12.33 6.71 -7.02
CA THR A 197 11.89 7.15 -8.36
C THR A 197 10.86 6.17 -8.88
N HIS A 198 9.68 6.65 -9.24
CA HIS A 198 8.63 5.85 -9.86
C HIS A 198 8.85 5.81 -11.37
N LEU A 199 9.08 4.64 -11.95
CA LEU A 199 9.45 4.52 -13.36
C LEU A 199 8.26 4.57 -14.31
N VAL A 200 7.05 4.19 -13.88
CA VAL A 200 5.83 4.18 -14.72
C VAL A 200 4.56 4.12 -13.85
N SER A 201 3.48 4.69 -14.33
CA SER A 201 2.16 4.61 -13.72
C SER A 201 1.55 3.20 -13.76
N GLY A 202 1.65 2.48 -12.68
CA GLY A 202 0.82 1.38 -12.20
C GLY A 202 0.45 0.22 -13.14
N THR A 203 0.36 -0.98 -12.57
CA THR A 203 -0.08 -2.22 -13.25
C THR A 203 -1.59 -2.25 -13.53
N PHE A 204 -2.41 -1.66 -12.64
CA PHE A 204 -3.87 -1.77 -12.71
C PHE A 204 -4.53 -1.16 -13.95
N PRO A 205 -4.10 0.00 -14.50
CA PRO A 205 -4.67 0.55 -15.72
C PRO A 205 -4.51 -0.35 -16.95
N LYS A 206 -3.53 -1.28 -16.91
CA LYS A 206 -3.30 -2.25 -17.99
C LYS A 206 -4.23 -3.46 -17.90
N VAL A 207 -4.78 -3.74 -16.71
CA VAL A 207 -5.59 -4.95 -16.43
C VAL A 207 -7.09 -4.67 -16.45
N PHE A 208 -7.50 -3.45 -16.10
CA PHE A 208 -8.91 -3.09 -15.96
C PHE A 208 -9.29 -1.92 -16.86
N THR A 209 -10.52 -1.94 -17.39
CA THR A 209 -11.06 -0.76 -18.08
C THR A 209 -11.20 0.41 -17.08
N PRO A 210 -11.10 1.68 -17.53
CA PRO A 210 -11.21 2.85 -16.64
C PRO A 210 -12.47 2.85 -15.78
N LYS A 211 -13.62 2.50 -16.36
CA LYS A 211 -14.90 2.40 -15.65
C LYS A 211 -14.89 1.33 -14.55
N LYS A 212 -14.35 0.13 -14.86
CA LYS A 212 -14.24 -0.96 -13.88
C LYS A 212 -13.29 -0.58 -12.76
N LEU A 213 -12.17 0.06 -13.08
CA LEU A 213 -11.19 0.52 -12.10
C LEU A 213 -11.81 1.57 -11.17
N GLN A 214 -12.59 2.51 -11.70
CA GLN A 214 -13.32 3.49 -10.88
C GLN A 214 -14.29 2.80 -9.92
N TYR A 215 -15.07 1.82 -10.37
CA TYR A 215 -15.99 1.08 -9.50
C TYR A 215 -15.26 0.28 -8.41
N ILE A 216 -14.09 -0.29 -8.71
CA ILE A 216 -13.26 -0.95 -7.72
C ILE A 216 -12.81 0.06 -6.64
N LYS A 217 -12.31 1.23 -7.06
CA LYS A 217 -11.88 2.29 -6.15
C LYS A 217 -13.02 2.78 -5.26
N GLU A 218 -14.19 3.09 -5.83
CA GLU A 218 -15.36 3.55 -5.08
C GLU A 218 -15.87 2.48 -4.10
N ARG A 219 -15.94 1.22 -4.53
CA ARG A 219 -16.28 0.10 -3.66
C ARG A 219 -15.32 -0.01 -2.46
N ASN A 220 -14.02 -0.01 -2.74
CA ASN A 220 -13.00 -0.17 -1.70
C ASN A 220 -12.97 1.05 -0.76
N TYR A 221 -13.15 2.26 -1.29
CA TYR A 221 -13.31 3.45 -0.47
C TYR A 221 -14.49 3.31 0.51
N LEU A 222 -15.66 2.88 0.04
CA LEU A 222 -16.81 2.65 0.92
C LEU A 222 -16.53 1.59 1.98
N ILE A 223 -15.88 0.48 1.62
CA ILE A 223 -15.47 -0.55 2.58
C ILE A 223 -14.53 0.03 3.64
N ALA A 224 -13.52 0.81 3.24
CA ALA A 224 -12.58 1.45 4.17
C ALA A 224 -13.30 2.43 5.10
N VAL A 225 -14.22 3.25 4.58
CA VAL A 225 -15.08 4.14 5.38
C VAL A 225 -15.90 3.33 6.38
N TRP A 226 -16.63 2.32 5.94
CA TRP A 226 -17.52 1.53 6.80
C TRP A 226 -16.82 0.70 7.87
N LYS A 227 -15.57 0.31 7.64
CA LYS A 227 -14.73 -0.35 8.65
C LYS A 227 -14.22 0.62 9.71
N ASN A 228 -14.04 1.89 9.33
CA ASN A 228 -13.30 2.84 10.14
C ASN A 228 -14.12 4.03 10.67
N ILE A 229 -15.35 4.23 10.21
CA ILE A 229 -16.20 5.34 10.65
C ILE A 229 -16.64 5.19 12.11
N ASP A 230 -16.63 6.28 12.86
CA ASP A 230 -17.21 6.31 14.20
C ASP A 230 -18.73 6.19 14.15
N LEU A 231 -19.31 5.51 15.13
CA LEU A 231 -20.78 5.29 15.21
C LEU A 231 -21.57 6.60 15.14
N LYS A 232 -21.08 7.66 15.78
CA LYS A 232 -21.70 9.01 15.78
C LYS A 232 -21.83 9.65 14.41
N LEU A 233 -21.00 9.25 13.44
CA LEU A 233 -20.98 9.81 12.09
C LEU A 233 -21.90 9.05 11.10
N TRP A 234 -22.42 7.89 11.49
CA TRP A 234 -23.25 7.08 10.60
C TRP A 234 -24.49 7.80 10.05
N PRO A 235 -25.27 8.56 10.85
CA PRO A 235 -26.43 9.29 10.29
C PRO A 235 -26.03 10.27 9.19
N ALA A 236 -24.95 11.02 9.39
CA ALA A 236 -24.43 11.95 8.39
C ALA A 236 -23.88 11.19 7.16
N HIS A 237 -23.24 10.03 7.36
CA HIS A 237 -22.76 9.18 6.29
C HIS A 237 -23.90 8.66 5.39
N ILE A 238 -24.97 8.14 6.00
CA ILE A 238 -26.14 7.63 5.27
C ILE A 238 -26.76 8.77 4.43
N PHE A 239 -26.94 9.95 5.03
CA PHE A 239 -27.46 11.11 4.30
C PHE A 239 -26.58 11.49 3.11
N SER A 240 -25.25 11.56 3.32
CA SER A 240 -24.29 11.85 2.25
C SER A 240 -24.29 10.79 1.13
N LEU A 241 -24.44 9.52 1.50
CA LEU A 241 -24.51 8.42 0.56
C LEU A 241 -25.78 8.49 -0.31
N ILE A 242 -26.94 8.72 0.30
CA ILE A 242 -28.22 8.93 -0.39
C ILE A 242 -28.10 10.12 -1.37
N LYS A 243 -27.55 11.24 -0.92
CA LYS A 243 -27.33 12.42 -1.75
C LYS A 243 -26.43 12.14 -2.95
N ARG A 244 -25.37 11.32 -2.80
CA ARG A 244 -24.50 10.89 -3.89
C ARG A 244 -25.25 10.01 -4.88
N ILE A 245 -26.07 9.06 -4.43
CA ILE A 245 -26.86 8.17 -5.29
C ILE A 245 -27.89 8.97 -6.09
N ILE A 246 -28.59 9.93 -5.46
CA ILE A 246 -29.58 10.77 -6.16
C ILE A 246 -28.92 11.62 -7.24
N ARG A 247 -27.73 12.19 -6.96
CA ARG A 247 -26.99 13.04 -7.93
C ARG A 247 -26.38 12.23 -9.08
N GLY A 248 -26.04 10.97 -8.83
CA GLY A 248 -25.44 10.07 -9.79
C GLY A 248 -25.88 8.63 -9.56
N PRO A 249 -27.00 8.18 -10.17
CA PRO A 249 -27.57 6.85 -9.90
C PRO A 249 -26.59 5.69 -10.16
N GLY A 250 -25.59 5.89 -11.00
CA GLY A 250 -24.50 4.92 -11.23
C GLY A 250 -23.67 4.62 -9.98
N TYR A 251 -23.72 5.48 -8.95
CA TYR A 251 -23.05 5.27 -7.67
C TYR A 251 -23.69 4.14 -6.84
N LEU A 252 -24.90 3.73 -7.16
CA LEU A 252 -25.55 2.57 -6.53
C LEU A 252 -24.75 1.28 -6.78
N VAL A 253 -24.11 1.14 -7.93
CA VAL A 253 -23.34 -0.06 -8.30
C VAL A 253 -22.19 -0.34 -7.32
N PRO A 254 -21.26 0.58 -7.06
CA PRO A 254 -20.21 0.35 -6.07
C PRO A 254 -20.75 0.20 -4.64
N VAL A 255 -21.88 0.84 -4.28
CA VAL A 255 -22.51 0.67 -2.96
C VAL A 255 -23.01 -0.77 -2.78
N VAL A 256 -23.80 -1.29 -3.71
CA VAL A 256 -24.31 -2.67 -3.66
C VAL A 256 -23.15 -3.67 -3.67
N TRP A 257 -22.15 -3.42 -4.50
CA TRP A 257 -20.98 -4.29 -4.57
C TRP A 257 -20.15 -4.27 -3.26
N ALA A 258 -20.02 -3.12 -2.60
CA ALA A 258 -19.36 -3.01 -1.29
C ALA A 258 -20.12 -3.78 -0.20
N LEU A 259 -21.46 -3.64 -0.15
CA LEU A 259 -22.32 -4.39 0.78
C LEU A 259 -22.20 -5.89 0.57
N TRP A 260 -22.35 -6.35 -0.68
CA TRP A 260 -22.22 -7.76 -1.01
C TRP A 260 -20.86 -8.33 -0.59
N LYS A 261 -19.77 -7.61 -0.89
CA LYS A 261 -18.42 -8.06 -0.57
C LYS A 261 -18.17 -8.14 0.95
N ARG A 262 -18.76 -7.23 1.74
CA ARG A 262 -18.70 -7.28 3.21
C ARG A 262 -19.50 -8.42 3.82
N LEU A 263 -20.59 -8.82 3.18
CA LEU A 263 -21.42 -9.94 3.66
C LEU A 263 -20.82 -11.30 3.29
N ALA A 264 -19.98 -11.35 2.27
CA ALA A 264 -19.34 -12.57 1.76
C ALA A 264 -17.91 -12.80 2.32
N SER A 265 -17.37 -11.86 3.08
CA SER A 265 -16.07 -11.95 3.76
C SER A 265 -16.23 -12.22 5.26
#